data_866263c8682ed07a638e2d496ab83c16
#
_entry.id   866263c8682ed07a638e2d496ab83c16
#
_cell.length_a   1.000
_cell.length_b   1.000
_cell.length_c   1.000
_cell.angle_alpha   90.00
_cell.angle_beta   90.00
_cell.angle_gamma   90.00
#
_symmetry.space_group_name_H-M   'P 1'
#
loop_
_entity.id
_entity.type
_entity.pdbx_description
1 polymer ?
#
loop_
_entity_poly.entity_id
_entity_poly.type
_entity_poly.pdbx_seq_one_letter_code
_entity_poly.pdbx_strand_id
1 'polypeptide(L)'
;LRTGFLDYAAKAYREQLRQDVWPFERFLAATVALGFLLEAGWLLLTLAFPDYIGDPLVVLLGFALILLLVAYFFMLPYLAYSEKGATIDKEMHLFITRMGVLAASEASRKEMFGILAGMREYGTLAKEIDKIFTLVSKWNVGLEKACRTVASQTPSELFSNFLLRLSHAVETGETAEEFFEKEQTVIMDQYEIRYDSAMRSVEIIKEVFVVLVVLVLMIMVLVTFMPFLVMESMGPWIAVTGGFMITLDLLIIYVLEAVVPGERIWHNMKMKTIVQKKITRKFQYSIVMCFIVTGIMIAIWPYLNYYLDLAIKQALFQPASVELQHPTYYIIPLLILSVGLTPLLWPGGYVMDQEADIKRRDGQYPAFIRSLGGSVGSRSKSFTLPLKKLRMHDFGPLKKNIDDLYKRLSVRIKTERAWEYFAAETQSELISKFNEMYVEGSKTGDTKKISKIISDNFIRINGMREQKYESGSNFLWMAYGVAITMSFLLFFGLYIVEQFMILFKDMSIPTEAVQQTGLFFFSFKESMASLPVLWTTSWVIIVIHCALSALMVKSITGGHRMSSAVHFVGMLWASTISAFVVMYAAQFLVV
;
A
#
# COMPACT_ATOMS: atom_id res chain seq x y z
N LEU A 1 -8.70 -20.39 24.65
CA LEU A 1 -7.78 -19.61 23.79
C LEU A 1 -6.42 -20.31 23.62
N ARG A 2 -5.78 -20.88 24.69
CA ARG A 2 -4.47 -21.54 24.61
C ARG A 2 -4.48 -22.86 23.84
N THR A 3 -5.49 -23.68 24.02
CA THR A 3 -5.64 -24.97 23.31
C THR A 3 -5.83 -24.77 21.81
N GLY A 4 -6.62 -23.78 21.40
CA GLY A 4 -6.85 -23.49 19.98
C GLY A 4 -5.60 -23.02 19.21
N PHE A 5 -4.70 -22.27 19.85
CA PHE A 5 -3.46 -21.83 19.20
C PHE A 5 -2.49 -22.99 18.95
N LEU A 6 -2.29 -23.88 19.94
CA LEU A 6 -1.42 -25.05 19.80
C LEU A 6 -1.95 -26.03 18.75
N ASP A 7 -3.27 -26.24 18.72
CA ASP A 7 -3.92 -27.08 17.71
C ASP A 7 -3.79 -26.49 16.30
N TYR A 8 -3.96 -25.16 16.17
CA TYR A 8 -3.76 -24.46 14.90
C TYR A 8 -2.29 -24.55 14.43
N ALA A 9 -1.35 -24.32 15.33
CA ALA A 9 0.08 -24.45 15.02
C ALA A 9 0.44 -25.89 14.60
N ALA A 10 -0.01 -26.89 15.35
CA ALA A 10 0.21 -28.30 15.02
C ALA A 10 -0.41 -28.67 13.65
N LYS A 11 -1.58 -28.12 13.33
CA LYS A 11 -2.22 -28.28 12.02
C LYS A 11 -1.41 -27.60 10.91
N ALA A 12 -0.94 -26.37 11.16
CA ALA A 12 -0.11 -25.62 10.22
C ALA A 12 1.15 -26.39 9.83
N TYR A 13 1.87 -26.93 10.82
CA TYR A 13 3.08 -27.72 10.56
C TYR A 13 2.76 -29.01 9.80
N ARG A 14 1.73 -29.74 10.18
CA ARG A 14 1.34 -30.99 9.51
C ARG A 14 0.94 -30.79 8.05
N GLU A 15 0.08 -29.81 7.78
CA GLU A 15 -0.46 -29.61 6.44
C GLU A 15 0.56 -28.96 5.51
N GLN A 16 1.35 -28.00 5.99
CA GLN A 16 2.34 -27.31 5.17
C GLN A 16 3.51 -28.23 4.82
N LEU A 17 4.10 -28.91 5.82
CA LEU A 17 5.22 -29.83 5.58
C LEU A 17 4.81 -31.06 4.78
N ARG A 18 3.57 -31.54 4.91
CA ARG A 18 3.04 -32.60 4.08
C ARG A 18 2.95 -32.20 2.60
N GLN A 19 2.61 -30.93 2.30
CA GLN A 19 2.60 -30.41 0.94
C GLN A 19 4.01 -30.29 0.35
N ASP A 20 4.98 -29.93 1.17
CA ASP A 20 6.39 -29.75 0.77
C ASP A 20 7.19 -31.06 0.81
N VAL A 21 6.54 -32.22 1.06
CA VAL A 21 7.14 -33.57 1.15
C VAL A 21 8.24 -33.69 2.22
N TRP A 22 8.24 -32.79 3.20
CA TRP A 22 9.20 -32.81 4.30
C TRP A 22 8.52 -33.27 5.59
N PRO A 23 8.92 -34.41 6.22
CA PRO A 23 8.44 -34.77 7.54
C PRO A 23 8.93 -33.74 8.58
N PHE A 24 8.08 -33.44 9.54
CA PHE A 24 8.36 -32.46 10.61
C PHE A 24 9.71 -32.68 11.31
N GLU A 25 10.05 -33.95 11.56
CA GLU A 25 11.31 -34.31 12.19
C GLU A 25 12.53 -33.89 11.37
N ARG A 26 12.49 -34.07 10.03
CA ARG A 26 13.59 -33.64 9.15
C ARG A 26 13.67 -32.12 9.06
N PHE A 27 12.53 -31.43 9.02
CA PHE A 27 12.50 -29.98 9.04
C PHE A 27 13.09 -29.43 10.34
N LEU A 28 12.69 -29.97 11.50
CA LEU A 28 13.22 -29.60 12.80
C LEU A 28 14.73 -29.83 12.85
N ALA A 29 15.17 -31.04 12.47
CA ALA A 29 16.61 -31.40 12.48
C ALA A 29 17.41 -30.46 11.55
N ALA A 30 16.90 -30.13 10.36
CA ALA A 30 17.58 -29.23 9.43
C ALA A 30 17.66 -27.80 9.98
N THR A 31 16.60 -27.30 10.61
CA THR A 31 16.57 -25.95 11.19
C THR A 31 17.52 -25.83 12.38
N VAL A 32 17.56 -26.85 13.26
CA VAL A 32 18.49 -26.90 14.39
C VAL A 32 19.92 -27.03 13.89
N ALA A 33 20.19 -27.91 12.91
CA ALA A 33 21.53 -28.08 12.34
C ALA A 33 22.03 -26.80 11.68
N LEU A 34 21.16 -26.08 10.95
CA LEU A 34 21.48 -24.78 10.35
C LEU A 34 21.84 -23.75 11.44
N GLY A 35 21.08 -23.72 12.53
CA GLY A 35 21.36 -22.84 13.67
C GLY A 35 22.74 -23.08 14.26
N PHE A 36 23.06 -24.34 14.57
CA PHE A 36 24.38 -24.70 15.10
C PHE A 36 25.53 -24.38 14.15
N LEU A 37 25.33 -24.57 12.83
CA LEU A 37 26.36 -24.24 11.84
C LEU A 37 26.60 -22.72 11.77
N LEU A 38 25.54 -21.92 11.84
CA LEU A 38 25.64 -20.45 11.81
C LEU A 38 26.29 -19.91 13.10
N GLU A 39 25.92 -20.46 14.28
CA GLU A 39 26.52 -20.06 15.55
C GLU A 39 28.00 -20.46 15.63
N ALA A 40 28.33 -21.67 15.19
CA ALA A 40 29.73 -22.12 15.12
C ALA A 40 30.54 -21.29 14.13
N GLY A 41 29.96 -20.97 12.98
CA GLY A 41 30.57 -20.06 11.99
C GLY A 41 30.82 -18.67 12.56
N TRP A 42 29.86 -18.12 13.29
CA TRP A 42 29.99 -16.80 13.94
C TRP A 42 31.10 -16.84 15.02
N LEU A 43 31.13 -17.89 15.85
CA LEU A 43 32.19 -18.09 16.83
C LEU A 43 33.57 -18.19 16.20
N LEU A 44 33.71 -18.93 15.10
CA LEU A 44 34.97 -19.02 14.35
C LEU A 44 35.39 -17.67 13.79
N LEU A 45 34.46 -16.88 13.30
CA LEU A 45 34.70 -15.57 12.74
C LEU A 45 35.16 -14.56 13.80
N THR A 46 34.58 -14.59 14.99
CA THR A 46 35.01 -13.78 16.14
C THR A 46 36.39 -14.16 16.65
N LEU A 47 36.75 -15.46 16.62
CA LEU A 47 38.09 -15.94 16.99
C LEU A 47 39.13 -15.62 15.92
N ALA A 48 38.76 -15.61 14.63
CA ALA A 48 39.69 -15.32 13.53
C ALA A 48 39.97 -13.82 13.36
N PHE A 49 39.04 -12.94 13.72
CA PHE A 49 39.16 -11.49 13.57
C PHE A 49 38.82 -10.73 14.86
N PRO A 50 39.56 -10.96 15.96
CA PRO A 50 39.25 -10.38 17.26
C PRO A 50 39.34 -8.85 17.27
N ASP A 51 40.20 -8.24 16.46
CA ASP A 51 40.39 -6.78 16.38
C ASP A 51 39.20 -6.06 15.75
N TYR A 52 38.38 -6.73 14.94
CA TYR A 52 37.22 -6.13 14.24
C TYR A 52 35.88 -6.52 14.86
N ILE A 53 35.74 -7.72 15.41
CA ILE A 53 34.46 -8.31 15.83
C ILE A 53 34.53 -8.77 17.31
N GLY A 54 35.67 -8.59 17.97
CA GLY A 54 35.91 -9.10 19.35
C GLY A 54 35.21 -8.29 20.45
N ASP A 55 34.56 -7.18 20.15
CA ASP A 55 33.78 -6.45 21.14
C ASP A 55 32.66 -7.37 21.68
N PRO A 56 32.56 -7.58 23.00
CA PRO A 56 31.57 -8.45 23.62
C PRO A 56 30.12 -8.10 23.19
N LEU A 57 29.83 -6.84 22.97
CA LEU A 57 28.51 -6.37 22.53
C LEU A 57 28.21 -6.80 21.10
N VAL A 58 29.18 -6.70 20.19
CA VAL A 58 29.05 -7.14 18.78
C VAL A 58 28.90 -8.65 18.70
N VAL A 59 29.67 -9.40 19.51
CA VAL A 59 29.57 -10.86 19.59
C VAL A 59 28.18 -11.28 20.05
N LEU A 60 27.65 -10.66 21.11
CA LEU A 60 26.34 -10.96 21.67
C LEU A 60 25.21 -10.60 20.69
N LEU A 61 25.31 -9.46 20.00
CA LEU A 61 24.36 -9.07 18.96
C LEU A 61 24.35 -10.05 17.79
N GLY A 62 25.50 -10.56 17.39
CA GLY A 62 25.60 -11.56 16.32
C GLY A 62 24.89 -12.87 16.69
N PHE A 63 25.11 -13.39 17.91
CA PHE A 63 24.40 -14.56 18.41
C PHE A 63 22.88 -14.32 18.48
N ALA A 64 22.45 -13.16 18.99
CA ALA A 64 21.04 -12.81 19.07
C ALA A 64 20.38 -12.75 17.68
N LEU A 65 21.09 -12.21 16.69
CA LEU A 65 20.60 -12.12 15.30
C LEU A 65 20.47 -13.50 14.64
N ILE A 66 21.44 -14.40 14.88
CA ILE A 66 21.38 -15.78 14.39
C ILE A 66 20.21 -16.52 15.04
N LEU A 67 20.00 -16.37 16.34
CA LEU A 67 18.88 -16.99 17.05
C LEU A 67 17.53 -16.50 16.54
N LEU A 68 17.40 -15.19 16.25
CA LEU A 68 16.21 -14.61 15.61
C LEU A 68 15.98 -15.19 14.21
N LEU A 69 17.04 -15.36 13.42
CA LEU A 69 16.98 -15.94 12.09
C LEU A 69 16.52 -17.41 12.13
N VAL A 70 17.04 -18.21 13.06
CA VAL A 70 16.60 -19.59 13.27
C VAL A 70 15.14 -19.66 13.71
N ALA A 71 14.73 -18.79 14.63
CA ALA A 71 13.34 -18.68 15.07
C ALA A 71 12.39 -18.28 13.90
N TYR A 72 12.82 -17.37 13.02
CA TYR A 72 12.10 -17.01 11.81
C TYR A 72 11.94 -18.21 10.86
N PHE A 73 13.00 -18.95 10.58
CA PHE A 73 12.93 -20.18 9.76
C PHE A 73 11.98 -21.21 10.36
N PHE A 74 12.00 -21.37 11.69
CA PHE A 74 11.08 -22.26 12.37
C PHE A 74 9.62 -21.81 12.22
N MET A 75 9.35 -20.50 12.18
CA MET A 75 7.99 -19.95 12.01
C MET A 75 7.49 -19.99 10.56
N LEU A 76 8.34 -20.19 9.55
CA LEU A 76 7.92 -20.14 8.12
C LEU A 76 6.71 -21.03 7.78
N PRO A 77 6.62 -22.33 8.19
CA PRO A 77 5.46 -23.15 7.87
C PRO A 77 4.15 -22.61 8.48
N TYR A 78 4.25 -22.05 9.69
CA TYR A 78 3.11 -21.42 10.36
C TYR A 78 2.65 -20.16 9.62
N LEU A 79 3.60 -19.30 9.24
CA LEU A 79 3.31 -18.08 8.48
C LEU A 79 2.70 -18.41 7.12
N ALA A 80 3.26 -19.36 6.37
CA ALA A 80 2.74 -19.79 5.08
C ALA A 80 1.32 -20.38 5.17
N TYR A 81 1.02 -21.15 6.22
CA TYR A 81 -0.31 -21.68 6.46
C TYR A 81 -1.31 -20.59 6.82
N SER A 82 -0.92 -19.66 7.68
CA SER A 82 -1.73 -18.49 8.06
C SER A 82 -2.02 -17.58 6.86
N GLU A 83 -1.02 -17.33 6.02
CA GLU A 83 -1.17 -16.56 4.78
C GLU A 83 -2.16 -17.20 3.80
N LYS A 84 -2.13 -18.53 3.66
CA LYS A 84 -3.14 -19.26 2.86
C LYS A 84 -4.53 -19.05 3.41
N GLY A 85 -4.71 -19.14 4.74
CA GLY A 85 -6.00 -18.87 5.40
C GLY A 85 -6.51 -17.47 5.13
N ALA A 86 -5.65 -16.47 5.32
CA ALA A 86 -5.98 -15.06 5.05
C ALA A 86 -6.34 -14.82 3.57
N THR A 87 -5.66 -15.51 2.64
CA THR A 87 -5.96 -15.41 1.20
C THR A 87 -7.35 -15.97 0.87
N ILE A 88 -7.74 -17.10 1.49
CA ILE A 88 -9.09 -17.67 1.35
C ILE A 88 -10.12 -16.69 1.88
N ASP A 89 -9.91 -16.16 3.09
CA ASP A 89 -10.84 -15.25 3.75
C ASP A 89 -11.09 -13.97 2.95
N LYS A 90 -10.05 -13.45 2.27
CA LYS A 90 -10.16 -12.27 1.40
C LYS A 90 -11.14 -12.47 0.24
N GLU A 91 -11.25 -13.67 -0.32
CA GLU A 91 -12.11 -13.94 -1.48
C GLU A 91 -13.51 -14.47 -1.09
N MET A 92 -13.75 -14.75 0.19
CA MET A 92 -15.00 -15.36 0.66
C MET A 92 -16.26 -14.54 0.34
N HIS A 93 -16.18 -13.21 0.41
CA HIS A 93 -17.31 -12.32 0.11
C HIS A 93 -17.73 -12.36 -1.37
N LEU A 94 -16.79 -12.47 -2.30
CA LEU A 94 -17.06 -12.65 -3.73
C LEU A 94 -17.53 -14.07 -4.02
N PHE A 95 -16.92 -15.05 -3.38
CA PHE A 95 -17.29 -16.46 -3.49
C PHE A 95 -18.74 -16.69 -3.08
N ILE A 96 -19.17 -16.22 -1.89
CA ILE A 96 -20.53 -16.42 -1.42
C ILE A 96 -21.56 -15.69 -2.29
N THR A 97 -21.22 -14.50 -2.79
CA THR A 97 -22.07 -13.77 -3.74
C THR A 97 -22.27 -14.59 -5.02
N ARG A 98 -21.19 -15.16 -5.58
CA ARG A 98 -21.26 -16.00 -6.78
C ARG A 98 -22.06 -17.29 -6.54
N MET A 99 -21.86 -17.93 -5.39
CA MET A 99 -22.65 -19.10 -4.99
C MET A 99 -24.15 -18.78 -4.92
N GLY A 100 -24.53 -17.64 -4.33
CA GLY A 100 -25.91 -17.19 -4.29
C GLY A 100 -26.49 -16.92 -5.69
N VAL A 101 -25.70 -16.32 -6.58
CA VAL A 101 -26.08 -16.10 -7.98
C VAL A 101 -26.28 -17.44 -8.72
N LEU A 102 -25.36 -18.41 -8.55
CA LEU A 102 -25.47 -19.73 -9.15
C LEU A 102 -26.64 -20.54 -8.57
N ALA A 103 -26.91 -20.43 -7.27
CA ALA A 103 -28.07 -21.07 -6.65
C ALA A 103 -29.40 -20.51 -7.21
N ALA A 104 -29.48 -19.19 -7.42
CA ALA A 104 -30.63 -18.54 -8.07
C ALA A 104 -30.73 -18.85 -9.58
N SER A 105 -29.71 -19.46 -10.18
CA SER A 105 -29.68 -19.87 -11.60
C SER A 105 -30.08 -21.33 -11.85
N GLU A 106 -30.64 -22.01 -10.83
CA GLU A 106 -31.08 -23.43 -10.89
C GLU A 106 -29.93 -24.42 -11.20
N ALA A 107 -28.67 -23.99 -11.03
CA ALA A 107 -27.53 -24.89 -11.18
C ALA A 107 -27.49 -25.96 -10.09
N SER A 108 -27.18 -27.20 -10.44
CA SER A 108 -26.98 -28.25 -9.46
C SER A 108 -25.79 -27.95 -8.55
N ARG A 109 -25.84 -28.40 -7.28
CA ARG A 109 -24.73 -28.19 -6.33
C ARG A 109 -23.38 -28.67 -6.90
N LYS A 110 -23.36 -29.79 -7.61
CA LYS A 110 -22.14 -30.33 -8.24
C LYS A 110 -21.61 -29.40 -9.34
N GLU A 111 -22.49 -28.85 -10.18
CA GLU A 111 -22.13 -27.89 -11.23
C GLU A 111 -21.59 -26.58 -10.64
N MET A 112 -22.20 -26.08 -9.56
CA MET A 112 -21.73 -24.88 -8.87
C MET A 112 -20.27 -25.03 -8.41
N PHE A 113 -19.94 -26.15 -7.75
CA PHE A 113 -18.56 -26.43 -7.34
C PHE A 113 -17.62 -26.63 -8.54
N GLY A 114 -18.08 -27.24 -9.63
CA GLY A 114 -17.30 -27.44 -10.86
C GLY A 114 -16.96 -26.11 -11.54
N ILE A 115 -17.92 -25.20 -11.63
CA ILE A 115 -17.69 -23.85 -12.19
C ILE A 115 -16.64 -23.10 -11.36
N LEU A 116 -16.78 -23.09 -10.04
CA LEU A 116 -15.89 -22.37 -9.13
C LEU A 116 -14.47 -22.97 -9.07
N ALA A 117 -14.35 -24.30 -9.12
CA ALA A 117 -13.05 -24.96 -9.17
C ALA A 117 -12.22 -24.57 -10.41
N GLY A 118 -12.90 -24.27 -11.53
CA GLY A 118 -12.27 -23.81 -12.77
C GLY A 118 -11.79 -22.33 -12.73
N MET A 119 -12.18 -21.55 -11.75
CA MET A 119 -11.94 -20.11 -11.68
C MET A 119 -10.62 -19.77 -10.99
N ARG A 120 -9.57 -19.58 -11.78
CA ARG A 120 -8.23 -19.25 -11.29
C ARG A 120 -8.14 -17.94 -10.50
N GLU A 121 -9.09 -17.04 -10.65
CA GLU A 121 -9.13 -15.74 -9.95
C GLU A 121 -9.28 -15.87 -8.43
N TYR A 122 -9.93 -16.94 -7.94
CA TYR A 122 -10.04 -17.24 -6.51
C TYR A 122 -8.79 -17.88 -5.90
N GLY A 123 -7.73 -18.07 -6.67
CA GLY A 123 -6.43 -18.48 -6.17
C GLY A 123 -6.45 -19.73 -5.28
N THR A 124 -6.14 -19.54 -3.98
CA THR A 124 -6.10 -20.62 -2.98
C THR A 124 -7.49 -21.18 -2.70
N LEU A 125 -8.53 -20.34 -2.67
CA LEU A 125 -9.91 -20.76 -2.45
C LEU A 125 -10.39 -21.70 -3.58
N ALA A 126 -10.08 -21.40 -4.84
CA ALA A 126 -10.40 -22.28 -5.97
C ALA A 126 -9.77 -23.68 -5.82
N LYS A 127 -8.53 -23.76 -5.28
CA LYS A 127 -7.88 -25.04 -5.01
C LYS A 127 -8.60 -25.85 -3.92
N GLU A 128 -9.07 -25.20 -2.86
CA GLU A 128 -9.85 -25.87 -1.81
C GLU A 128 -11.21 -26.37 -2.36
N ILE A 129 -11.85 -25.58 -3.21
CA ILE A 129 -13.08 -25.96 -3.89
C ILE A 129 -12.84 -27.13 -4.88
N ASP A 130 -11.73 -27.13 -5.60
CA ASP A 130 -11.36 -28.22 -6.50
C ASP A 130 -11.15 -29.54 -5.77
N LYS A 131 -10.65 -29.52 -4.53
CA LYS A 131 -10.61 -30.72 -3.67
C LYS A 131 -12.01 -31.29 -3.45
N ILE A 132 -12.99 -30.43 -3.08
CA ILE A 132 -14.38 -30.85 -2.88
C ILE A 132 -14.94 -31.42 -4.20
N PHE A 133 -14.77 -30.70 -5.29
CA PHE A 133 -15.25 -31.13 -6.60
C PHE A 133 -14.61 -32.46 -7.04
N THR A 134 -13.31 -32.64 -6.81
CA THR A 134 -12.60 -33.89 -7.10
C THR A 134 -13.11 -35.06 -6.26
N LEU A 135 -13.34 -34.87 -4.96
CA LEU A 135 -13.91 -35.89 -4.08
C LEU A 135 -15.31 -36.33 -4.57
N VAL A 136 -16.15 -35.35 -4.94
CA VAL A 136 -17.53 -35.63 -5.37
C VAL A 136 -17.56 -36.22 -6.79
N SER A 137 -16.78 -35.68 -7.74
CA SER A 137 -16.88 -36.05 -9.15
C SER A 137 -16.06 -37.27 -9.54
N LYS A 138 -14.83 -37.43 -8.98
CA LYS A 138 -13.91 -38.51 -9.35
C LYS A 138 -13.97 -39.69 -8.35
N TRP A 139 -14.16 -39.39 -7.07
CA TRP A 139 -14.13 -40.41 -6.02
C TRP A 139 -15.54 -40.80 -5.56
N ASN A 140 -16.57 -40.18 -6.13
CA ASN A 140 -17.99 -40.46 -5.85
C ASN A 140 -18.34 -40.38 -4.35
N VAL A 141 -17.65 -39.50 -3.60
CA VAL A 141 -17.93 -39.24 -2.19
C VAL A 141 -19.14 -38.31 -2.08
N GLY A 142 -20.05 -38.57 -1.15
CA GLY A 142 -21.17 -37.67 -0.89
C GLY A 142 -20.71 -36.25 -0.57
N LEU A 143 -21.48 -35.26 -1.03
CA LEU A 143 -21.07 -33.84 -0.90
C LEU A 143 -20.92 -33.45 0.58
N GLU A 144 -21.80 -33.94 1.48
CA GLU A 144 -21.71 -33.68 2.91
C GLU A 144 -20.36 -34.14 3.49
N LYS A 145 -19.92 -35.34 3.12
CA LYS A 145 -18.70 -35.96 3.61
C LYS A 145 -17.45 -35.26 2.99
N ALA A 146 -17.53 -34.88 1.71
CA ALA A 146 -16.48 -34.12 1.03
C ALA A 146 -16.29 -32.75 1.71
N CYS A 147 -17.37 -32.02 2.03
CA CYS A 147 -17.31 -30.75 2.74
C CYS A 147 -16.70 -30.90 4.13
N ARG A 148 -17.06 -31.90 4.92
CA ARG A 148 -16.47 -32.16 6.24
C ARG A 148 -14.98 -32.49 6.15
N THR A 149 -14.58 -33.27 5.17
CA THR A 149 -13.17 -33.63 4.96
C THR A 149 -12.33 -32.39 4.64
N VAL A 150 -12.78 -31.52 3.73
CA VAL A 150 -12.05 -30.31 3.41
C VAL A 150 -12.11 -29.28 4.54
N ALA A 151 -13.26 -29.18 5.25
CA ALA A 151 -13.37 -28.32 6.43
C ALA A 151 -12.35 -28.63 7.52
N SER A 152 -12.01 -29.92 7.73
CA SER A 152 -11.01 -30.33 8.71
C SER A 152 -9.57 -29.96 8.30
N GLN A 153 -9.29 -29.73 7.00
CA GLN A 153 -7.95 -29.53 6.45
C GLN A 153 -7.66 -28.07 6.07
N THR A 154 -8.70 -27.27 5.79
CA THR A 154 -8.53 -25.88 5.34
C THR A 154 -7.91 -24.99 6.41
N PRO A 155 -7.02 -24.03 6.03
CA PRO A 155 -6.42 -23.07 6.96
C PRO A 155 -7.38 -21.94 7.37
N SER A 156 -8.46 -21.73 6.62
CA SER A 156 -9.45 -20.68 6.90
C SER A 156 -10.54 -21.20 7.84
N GLU A 157 -10.67 -20.58 9.01
CA GLU A 157 -11.76 -20.87 9.94
C GLU A 157 -13.12 -20.47 9.37
N LEU A 158 -13.18 -19.32 8.67
CA LEU A 158 -14.39 -18.85 8.02
C LEU A 158 -14.91 -19.85 6.98
N PHE A 159 -14.01 -20.33 6.12
CA PHE A 159 -14.36 -21.32 5.10
C PHE A 159 -14.67 -22.70 5.70
N SER A 160 -13.95 -23.12 6.75
CA SER A 160 -14.24 -24.35 7.49
C SER A 160 -15.65 -24.35 8.06
N ASN A 161 -16.01 -23.29 8.79
CA ASN A 161 -17.35 -23.13 9.37
C ASN A 161 -18.46 -23.09 8.31
N PHE A 162 -18.21 -22.40 7.19
CA PHE A 162 -19.11 -22.41 6.04
C PHE A 162 -19.33 -23.83 5.51
N LEU A 163 -18.27 -24.61 5.31
CA LEU A 163 -18.37 -25.99 4.79
C LEU A 163 -19.09 -26.92 5.76
N LEU A 164 -18.93 -26.74 7.08
CA LEU A 164 -19.65 -27.52 8.08
C LEU A 164 -21.15 -27.20 8.04
N ARG A 165 -21.55 -25.93 7.94
CA ARG A 165 -22.93 -25.53 7.78
C ARG A 165 -23.55 -26.07 6.48
N LEU A 166 -22.77 -25.98 5.37
CA LEU A 166 -23.22 -26.55 4.09
C LEU A 166 -23.39 -28.06 4.16
N SER A 167 -22.47 -28.79 4.82
CA SER A 167 -22.60 -30.22 5.05
C SER A 167 -23.93 -30.57 5.77
N HIS A 168 -24.25 -29.82 6.83
CA HIS A 168 -25.51 -29.99 7.57
C HIS A 168 -26.73 -29.68 6.71
N ALA A 169 -26.72 -28.60 5.94
CA ALA A 169 -27.80 -28.24 5.02
C ALA A 169 -28.05 -29.32 3.94
N VAL A 170 -26.97 -29.97 3.47
CA VAL A 170 -27.11 -31.10 2.55
C VAL A 170 -27.73 -32.32 3.21
N GLU A 171 -27.35 -32.63 4.45
CA GLU A 171 -27.91 -33.75 5.23
C GLU A 171 -29.41 -33.55 5.54
N THR A 172 -29.83 -32.33 5.88
CA THR A 172 -31.22 -31.99 6.18
C THR A 172 -32.10 -31.82 4.95
N GLY A 173 -31.51 -31.86 3.74
CA GLY A 173 -32.24 -31.71 2.48
C GLY A 173 -32.68 -30.27 2.18
N GLU A 174 -32.10 -29.25 2.86
CA GLU A 174 -32.35 -27.84 2.58
C GLU A 174 -32.00 -27.51 1.12
N THR A 175 -32.80 -26.66 0.46
CA THR A 175 -32.50 -26.27 -0.92
C THR A 175 -31.23 -25.41 -1.00
N ALA A 176 -30.52 -25.44 -2.16
CA ALA A 176 -29.34 -24.63 -2.33
C ALA A 176 -29.68 -23.12 -2.25
N GLU A 177 -30.81 -22.72 -2.82
CA GLU A 177 -31.27 -21.33 -2.83
C GLU A 177 -31.49 -20.80 -1.42
N GLU A 178 -32.25 -21.52 -0.58
CA GLU A 178 -32.55 -21.14 0.81
C GLU A 178 -31.26 -21.05 1.66
N PHE A 179 -30.37 -22.05 1.52
CA PHE A 179 -29.13 -22.07 2.24
C PHE A 179 -28.22 -20.86 1.87
N PHE A 180 -28.01 -20.62 0.58
CA PHE A 180 -27.13 -19.55 0.15
C PHE A 180 -27.74 -18.17 0.38
N GLU A 181 -29.05 -17.98 0.38
CA GLU A 181 -29.69 -16.72 0.75
C GLU A 181 -29.39 -16.34 2.20
N LYS A 182 -29.49 -17.29 3.13
CA LYS A 182 -29.17 -17.10 4.55
C LYS A 182 -27.64 -16.90 4.74
N GLU A 183 -26.84 -17.75 4.11
CA GLU A 183 -25.41 -17.81 4.29
C GLU A 183 -24.70 -16.57 3.73
N GLN A 184 -25.22 -15.96 2.66
CA GLN A 184 -24.72 -14.67 2.16
C GLN A 184 -24.70 -13.60 3.25
N THR A 185 -25.79 -13.47 4.01
CA THR A 185 -25.87 -12.47 5.07
C THR A 185 -24.81 -12.76 6.14
N VAL A 186 -24.69 -14.03 6.58
CA VAL A 186 -23.72 -14.44 7.60
C VAL A 186 -22.28 -14.15 7.17
N ILE A 187 -21.91 -14.54 5.96
CA ILE A 187 -20.54 -14.35 5.46
C ILE A 187 -20.24 -12.87 5.20
N MET A 188 -21.19 -12.12 4.66
CA MET A 188 -21.01 -10.69 4.43
C MET A 188 -20.89 -9.91 5.73
N ASP A 189 -21.67 -10.25 6.77
CA ASP A 189 -21.54 -9.62 8.10
C ASP A 189 -20.18 -9.93 8.74
N GLN A 190 -19.71 -11.18 8.63
CA GLN A 190 -18.37 -11.55 9.12
C GLN A 190 -17.26 -10.87 8.34
N TYR A 191 -17.41 -10.68 7.03
CA TYR A 191 -16.45 -9.94 6.22
C TYR A 191 -16.43 -8.46 6.61
N GLU A 192 -17.58 -7.82 6.83
CA GLU A 192 -17.69 -6.44 7.28
C GLU A 192 -17.02 -6.22 8.64
N ILE A 193 -17.25 -7.10 9.62
CA ILE A 193 -16.59 -7.05 10.94
C ILE A 193 -15.06 -7.14 10.80
N ARG A 194 -14.57 -8.04 9.94
CA ARG A 194 -13.13 -8.17 9.68
C ARG A 194 -12.56 -6.94 8.97
N TYR A 195 -13.31 -6.40 8.02
CA TYR A 195 -12.92 -5.19 7.31
C TYR A 195 -12.79 -4.00 8.25
N ASP A 196 -13.77 -3.79 9.12
CA ASP A 196 -13.76 -2.76 10.15
C ASP A 196 -12.62 -2.95 11.14
N SER A 197 -12.32 -4.19 11.52
CA SER A 197 -11.16 -4.50 12.37
C SER A 197 -9.83 -4.15 11.68
N ALA A 198 -9.70 -4.47 10.38
CA ALA A 198 -8.53 -4.11 9.60
C ALA A 198 -8.40 -2.59 9.48
N MET A 199 -9.50 -1.86 9.24
CA MET A 199 -9.47 -0.40 9.14
C MET A 199 -9.13 0.25 10.49
N ARG A 200 -9.61 -0.28 11.62
CA ARG A 200 -9.16 0.17 12.96
C ARG A 200 -7.66 -0.05 13.16
N SER A 201 -7.14 -1.18 12.71
CA SER A 201 -5.68 -1.42 12.77
C SER A 201 -4.91 -0.43 11.91
N VAL A 202 -5.42 -0.04 10.75
CA VAL A 202 -4.82 1.01 9.90
C VAL A 202 -4.80 2.36 10.64
N GLU A 203 -5.87 2.72 11.38
CA GLU A 203 -5.89 3.94 12.19
C GLU A 203 -4.79 3.92 13.28
N ILE A 204 -4.65 2.82 14.00
CA ILE A 204 -3.59 2.64 15.01
C ILE A 204 -2.21 2.75 14.35
N ILE A 205 -1.98 2.12 13.21
CA ILE A 205 -0.70 2.19 12.50
C ILE A 205 -0.38 3.63 12.09
N LYS A 206 -1.38 4.40 11.65
CA LYS A 206 -1.20 5.83 11.32
C LYS A 206 -0.79 6.65 12.54
N GLU A 207 -1.43 6.44 13.70
CA GLU A 207 -1.07 7.13 14.95
C GLU A 207 0.35 6.77 15.38
N VAL A 208 0.69 5.48 15.38
CA VAL A 208 2.04 5.00 15.70
C VAL A 208 3.08 5.58 14.73
N PHE A 209 2.76 5.64 13.44
CA PHE A 209 3.64 6.26 12.44
C PHE A 209 3.98 7.70 12.79
N VAL A 210 2.98 8.53 13.10
CA VAL A 210 3.24 9.94 13.45
C VAL A 210 4.10 10.06 14.70
N VAL A 211 3.80 9.29 15.76
CA VAL A 211 4.59 9.29 16.98
C VAL A 211 6.04 8.90 16.72
N LEU A 212 6.27 7.83 15.96
CA LEU A 212 7.62 7.37 15.63
C LEU A 212 8.37 8.38 14.77
N VAL A 213 7.72 8.99 13.78
CA VAL A 213 8.34 10.01 12.93
C VAL A 213 8.73 11.24 13.76
N VAL A 214 7.83 11.72 14.62
CA VAL A 214 8.13 12.86 15.50
C VAL A 214 9.31 12.56 16.44
N LEU A 215 9.38 11.34 16.97
CA LEU A 215 10.49 10.90 17.82
C LEU A 215 11.82 10.89 17.03
N VAL A 216 11.82 10.37 15.81
CA VAL A 216 13.02 10.37 14.94
C VAL A 216 13.43 11.80 14.58
N LEU A 217 12.47 12.66 14.27
CA LEU A 217 12.73 14.08 14.01
C LEU A 217 13.34 14.78 15.22
N MET A 218 12.86 14.49 16.43
CA MET A 218 13.43 15.02 17.66
C MET A 218 14.88 14.57 17.87
N ILE A 219 15.16 13.28 17.64
CA ILE A 219 16.54 12.74 17.67
C ILE A 219 17.40 13.43 16.60
N MET A 220 16.86 13.64 15.41
CA MET A 220 17.57 14.26 14.30
C MET A 220 17.96 15.70 14.59
N VAL A 221 17.07 16.47 15.24
CA VAL A 221 17.36 17.81 15.74
C VAL A 221 18.46 17.75 16.80
N LEU A 222 18.39 16.85 17.77
CA LEU A 222 19.43 16.69 18.80
C LEU A 222 20.79 16.34 18.18
N VAL A 223 20.82 15.44 17.19
CA VAL A 223 22.05 15.08 16.45
C VAL A 223 22.62 16.28 15.70
N THR A 224 21.78 17.17 15.17
CA THR A 224 22.22 18.40 14.51
C THR A 224 22.98 19.33 15.45
N PHE A 225 22.68 19.31 16.76
CA PHE A 225 23.40 20.07 17.78
C PHE A 225 24.61 19.34 18.40
N MET A 226 24.84 18.07 18.06
CA MET A 226 25.96 17.27 18.59
C MET A 226 27.35 17.89 18.43
N PRO A 227 27.69 18.65 17.36
CA PRO A 227 29.01 19.25 17.25
C PRO A 227 29.36 20.25 18.30
N PHE A 228 28.34 20.85 18.92
CA PHE A 228 28.56 21.76 20.05
C PHE A 228 28.87 21.00 21.35
N LEU A 229 28.64 19.68 21.40
CA LEU A 229 28.78 18.84 22.59
C LEU A 229 29.96 17.86 22.49
N VAL A 230 30.30 17.37 21.28
CA VAL A 230 31.27 16.30 21.07
C VAL A 230 32.17 16.63 19.87
N MET A 231 33.47 16.34 19.96
CA MET A 231 34.47 16.60 18.91
C MET A 231 34.37 15.69 17.68
N GLU A 232 33.29 14.99 17.47
CA GLU A 232 33.13 14.04 16.35
C GLU A 232 32.44 14.67 15.14
N SER A 233 32.75 14.13 13.96
CA SER A 233 32.10 14.51 12.70
C SER A 233 30.63 14.09 12.70
N MET A 234 29.72 15.01 12.36
CA MET A 234 28.26 14.79 12.36
C MET A 234 27.75 13.90 11.24
N GLY A 235 28.46 13.86 10.12
CA GLY A 235 27.99 13.19 8.91
C GLY A 235 27.49 11.76 9.15
N PRO A 236 28.23 10.91 9.87
CA PRO A 236 27.79 9.55 10.18
C PRO A 236 26.50 9.50 11.00
N TRP A 237 26.32 10.37 12.00
CA TRP A 237 25.16 10.35 12.87
C TRP A 237 23.87 10.79 12.16
N ILE A 238 23.93 11.78 11.30
CA ILE A 238 22.78 12.17 10.47
C ILE A 238 22.46 11.09 9.43
N ALA A 239 23.47 10.46 8.86
CA ALA A 239 23.26 9.34 7.94
C ALA A 239 22.58 8.14 8.64
N VAL A 240 22.99 7.83 9.87
CA VAL A 240 22.39 6.75 10.67
C VAL A 240 20.93 7.09 11.03
N THR A 241 20.65 8.28 11.53
CA THR A 241 19.28 8.70 11.88
C THR A 241 18.38 8.82 10.65
N GLY A 242 18.88 9.31 9.54
CA GLY A 242 18.18 9.35 8.26
C GLY A 242 17.93 7.94 7.70
N GLY A 243 18.91 7.04 7.81
CA GLY A 243 18.75 5.63 7.45
C GLY A 243 17.70 4.94 8.31
N PHE A 244 17.66 5.23 9.61
CA PHE A 244 16.61 4.72 10.51
C PHE A 244 15.22 5.23 10.11
N MET A 245 15.10 6.51 9.74
CA MET A 245 13.85 7.09 9.24
C MET A 245 13.34 6.36 7.99
N ILE A 246 14.22 6.14 7.01
CA ILE A 246 13.87 5.42 5.78
C ILE A 246 13.46 3.98 6.09
N THR A 247 14.17 3.31 6.99
CA THR A 247 13.83 1.95 7.41
C THR A 247 12.47 1.89 8.08
N LEU A 248 12.14 2.87 8.92
CA LEU A 248 10.84 3.01 9.55
C LEU A 248 9.73 3.21 8.51
N ASP A 249 9.92 4.10 7.53
CA ASP A 249 8.96 4.31 6.45
C ASP A 249 8.70 3.02 5.66
N LEU A 250 9.75 2.26 5.32
CA LEU A 250 9.63 0.98 4.62
C LEU A 250 8.90 -0.07 5.47
N LEU A 251 9.19 -0.13 6.78
CA LEU A 251 8.51 -1.03 7.71
C LEU A 251 7.01 -0.73 7.76
N ILE A 252 6.65 0.55 7.86
CA ILE A 252 5.23 0.97 7.89
C ILE A 252 4.53 0.62 6.56
N ILE A 253 5.17 0.81 5.41
CA ILE A 253 4.62 0.37 4.11
C ILE A 253 4.33 -1.13 4.15
N TYR A 254 5.29 -1.94 4.60
CA TYR A 254 5.15 -3.39 4.70
C TYR A 254 3.97 -3.78 5.60
N VAL A 255 3.86 -3.18 6.79
CA VAL A 255 2.77 -3.44 7.73
C VAL A 255 1.42 -3.01 7.14
N LEU A 256 1.34 -1.84 6.50
CA LEU A 256 0.13 -1.36 5.83
C LEU A 256 -0.31 -2.32 4.69
N GLU A 257 0.61 -2.79 3.86
CA GLU A 257 0.29 -3.75 2.78
C GLU A 257 -0.20 -5.11 3.33
N ALA A 258 0.25 -5.49 4.53
CA ALA A 258 -0.23 -6.72 5.18
C ALA A 258 -1.63 -6.58 5.80
N VAL A 259 -1.96 -5.40 6.35
CA VAL A 259 -3.20 -5.16 7.10
C VAL A 259 -4.33 -4.64 6.22
N VAL A 260 -4.03 -3.74 5.27
CA VAL A 260 -5.05 -3.12 4.41
C VAL A 260 -5.72 -4.16 3.51
N PRO A 261 -7.07 -4.19 3.42
CA PRO A 261 -7.76 -5.05 2.46
C PRO A 261 -7.27 -4.84 1.03
N GLY A 262 -6.87 -5.94 0.35
CA GLY A 262 -6.14 -5.92 -0.93
C GLY A 262 -6.96 -5.54 -2.16
N GLU A 263 -8.10 -4.89 -2.01
CA GLU A 263 -8.96 -4.46 -3.10
C GLU A 263 -8.34 -3.31 -3.89
N ARG A 264 -8.39 -3.44 -5.21
CA ARG A 264 -7.87 -2.45 -6.16
C ARG A 264 -9.02 -1.60 -6.73
N ILE A 265 -8.71 -0.38 -7.13
CA ILE A 265 -9.65 0.47 -7.86
C ILE A 265 -9.71 0.01 -9.33
N TRP A 266 -8.55 -0.23 -9.94
CA TRP A 266 -8.41 -0.56 -11.35
C TRP A 266 -8.46 -2.06 -11.62
N HIS A 267 -9.22 -2.48 -12.66
CA HIS A 267 -9.26 -3.86 -13.10
C HIS A 267 -7.92 -4.34 -13.68
N ASN A 268 -7.63 -5.63 -13.53
CA ASN A 268 -6.44 -6.28 -14.09
C ASN A 268 -6.78 -7.20 -15.28
N MET A 269 -7.75 -6.82 -16.11
CA MET A 269 -8.13 -7.58 -17.29
C MET A 269 -7.02 -7.52 -18.36
N LYS A 270 -6.89 -8.58 -19.17
CA LYS A 270 -5.92 -8.64 -20.27
C LYS A 270 -6.16 -7.57 -21.36
N MET A 271 -7.37 -7.07 -21.49
CA MET A 271 -7.74 -6.01 -22.44
C MET A 271 -7.26 -4.65 -21.95
N LYS A 272 -6.23 -4.11 -22.63
CA LYS A 272 -5.77 -2.73 -22.39
C LYS A 272 -6.73 -1.73 -23.03
N THR A 273 -7.38 -0.94 -22.22
CA THR A 273 -8.28 0.14 -22.68
C THR A 273 -7.49 1.32 -23.29
N ILE A 274 -8.18 2.15 -24.06
CA ILE A 274 -7.60 3.38 -24.63
C ILE A 274 -7.05 4.28 -23.52
N VAL A 275 -7.73 4.32 -22.36
CA VAL A 275 -7.32 5.12 -21.19
C VAL A 275 -6.00 4.63 -20.62
N GLN A 276 -5.80 3.32 -20.44
CA GLN A 276 -4.55 2.77 -19.94
C GLN A 276 -3.38 3.07 -20.89
N LYS A 277 -3.60 2.96 -22.22
CA LYS A 277 -2.60 3.35 -23.23
C LYS A 277 -2.26 4.84 -23.15
N LYS A 278 -3.28 5.69 -22.94
CA LYS A 278 -3.11 7.14 -22.79
C LYS A 278 -2.33 7.51 -21.53
N ILE A 279 -2.59 6.82 -20.40
CA ILE A 279 -1.82 6.99 -19.15
C ILE A 279 -0.35 6.67 -19.38
N THR A 280 -0.04 5.50 -19.95
CA THR A 280 1.35 5.10 -20.22
C THR A 280 2.07 6.10 -21.12
N ARG A 281 1.41 6.59 -22.20
CA ARG A 281 2.00 7.58 -23.09
C ARG A 281 2.25 8.92 -22.41
N LYS A 282 1.27 9.42 -21.63
CA LYS A 282 1.43 10.67 -20.87
C LYS A 282 2.59 10.56 -19.87
N PHE A 283 2.75 9.41 -19.21
CA PHE A 283 3.83 9.17 -18.28
C PHE A 283 5.20 9.18 -18.96
N GLN A 284 5.33 8.55 -20.13
CA GLN A 284 6.57 8.58 -20.90
C GLN A 284 6.97 10.00 -21.29
N TYR A 285 6.02 10.80 -21.79
CA TYR A 285 6.28 12.21 -22.12
C TYR A 285 6.63 13.03 -20.87
N SER A 286 5.98 12.78 -19.74
CA SER A 286 6.26 13.47 -18.49
C SER A 286 7.67 13.19 -17.98
N ILE A 287 8.16 11.95 -18.07
CA ILE A 287 9.54 11.62 -17.70
C ILE A 287 10.55 12.42 -18.56
N VAL A 288 10.35 12.46 -19.88
CA VAL A 288 11.23 13.23 -20.77
C VAL A 288 11.18 14.71 -20.40
N MET A 289 9.98 15.25 -20.13
CA MET A 289 9.82 16.64 -19.69
C MET A 289 10.52 16.91 -18.34
N CYS A 290 10.50 15.97 -17.39
CA CYS A 290 11.22 16.09 -16.12
C CYS A 290 12.75 16.25 -16.37
N PHE A 291 13.32 15.44 -17.23
CA PHE A 291 14.75 15.57 -17.57
C PHE A 291 15.08 16.91 -18.26
N ILE A 292 14.23 17.35 -19.18
CA ILE A 292 14.40 18.64 -19.87
C ILE A 292 14.31 19.80 -18.87
N VAL A 293 13.26 19.83 -18.04
CA VAL A 293 13.04 20.93 -17.07
C VAL A 293 14.17 20.95 -16.03
N THR A 294 14.56 19.79 -15.51
CA THR A 294 15.68 19.69 -14.56
C THR A 294 16.99 20.15 -15.21
N GLY A 295 17.27 19.76 -16.45
CA GLY A 295 18.45 20.21 -17.20
C GLY A 295 18.47 21.72 -17.42
N ILE A 296 17.33 22.32 -17.79
CA ILE A 296 17.16 23.77 -17.94
C ILE A 296 17.38 24.47 -16.58
N MET A 297 16.81 23.95 -15.51
CA MET A 297 16.99 24.53 -14.16
C MET A 297 18.44 24.49 -13.71
N ILE A 298 19.16 23.39 -13.96
CA ILE A 298 20.60 23.29 -13.66
C ILE A 298 21.40 24.29 -14.51
N ALA A 299 21.06 24.47 -15.78
CA ALA A 299 21.77 25.42 -16.66
C ALA A 299 21.50 26.89 -16.27
N ILE A 300 20.30 27.19 -15.79
CA ILE A 300 19.92 28.55 -15.35
C ILE A 300 20.41 28.83 -13.92
N TRP A 301 20.77 27.83 -13.14
CA TRP A 301 21.18 27.92 -11.75
C TRP A 301 22.16 29.04 -11.43
N PRO A 302 23.30 29.22 -12.15
CA PRO A 302 24.27 30.27 -11.82
C PRO A 302 23.65 31.67 -11.95
N TYR A 303 22.80 31.87 -12.97
CA TYR A 303 22.13 33.15 -13.20
C TYR A 303 21.02 33.40 -12.15
N LEU A 304 20.26 32.37 -11.81
CA LEU A 304 19.20 32.47 -10.81
C LEU A 304 19.78 32.83 -9.43
N ASN A 305 20.87 32.21 -9.05
CA ASN A 305 21.58 32.50 -7.80
C ASN A 305 22.05 33.95 -7.74
N TYR A 306 22.64 34.46 -8.82
CA TYR A 306 23.11 35.85 -8.92
C TYR A 306 21.93 36.86 -8.78
N TYR A 307 20.86 36.65 -9.52
CA TYR A 307 19.69 37.55 -9.48
C TYR A 307 18.90 37.47 -8.19
N LEU A 308 18.78 36.27 -7.60
CA LEU A 308 18.12 36.07 -6.32
C LEU A 308 18.88 36.77 -5.18
N ASP A 309 20.20 36.67 -5.16
CA ASP A 309 21.07 37.36 -4.25
C ASP A 309 20.94 38.88 -4.37
N LEU A 310 20.93 39.40 -5.61
CA LEU A 310 20.72 40.82 -5.90
C LEU A 310 19.33 41.31 -5.41
N ALA A 311 18.28 40.56 -5.71
CA ALA A 311 16.92 40.90 -5.32
C ALA A 311 16.71 40.90 -3.80
N ILE A 312 17.29 39.93 -3.10
CA ILE A 312 17.23 39.83 -1.64
C ILE A 312 17.99 40.97 -0.99
N LYS A 313 19.22 41.31 -1.47
CA LYS A 313 19.99 42.46 -1.01
C LYS A 313 19.21 43.78 -1.18
N GLN A 314 18.51 43.96 -2.29
CA GLN A 314 17.70 45.14 -2.56
C GLN A 314 16.43 45.18 -1.66
N ALA A 315 15.76 44.05 -1.45
CA ALA A 315 14.55 43.99 -0.65
C ALA A 315 14.79 44.22 0.85
N LEU A 316 15.95 43.85 1.36
CA LEU A 316 16.31 43.95 2.78
C LEU A 316 17.08 45.23 3.16
N PHE A 317 17.28 46.19 2.23
CA PHE A 317 18.04 47.43 2.49
C PHE A 317 19.42 47.19 3.15
N GLN A 318 20.05 46.06 2.94
CA GLN A 318 21.37 45.74 3.54
C GLN A 318 22.50 46.39 2.77
N PRO A 319 23.49 46.99 3.46
CA PRO A 319 24.68 47.55 2.82
C PRO A 319 25.47 46.41 2.14
N ALA A 320 26.00 46.70 0.96
CA ALA A 320 26.75 45.78 0.08
C ALA A 320 28.03 45.16 0.69
N SER A 321 28.38 45.50 1.92
CA SER A 321 29.59 45.10 2.63
C SER A 321 29.49 43.82 3.46
N VAL A 322 28.30 43.24 3.63
CA VAL A 322 28.12 41.97 4.36
C VAL A 322 28.11 40.82 3.37
N GLU A 323 29.22 40.14 3.26
CA GLU A 323 29.36 38.86 2.56
C GLU A 323 28.68 37.73 3.37
N LEU A 324 27.36 37.83 3.52
CA LEU A 324 26.59 36.71 3.98
C LEU A 324 26.54 35.70 2.84
N GLN A 325 27.11 34.53 3.03
CA GLN A 325 26.76 33.37 2.21
C GLN A 325 25.25 33.13 2.41
N HIS A 326 24.45 33.52 1.40
CA HIS A 326 23.01 33.49 1.56
C HIS A 326 22.51 32.05 1.80
N PRO A 327 21.73 31.80 2.84
CA PRO A 327 21.19 30.49 3.18
C PRO A 327 20.33 29.90 2.07
N THR A 328 19.84 30.73 1.14
CA THR A 328 19.10 30.30 -0.06
C THR A 328 19.90 29.35 -0.94
N TYR A 329 21.23 29.41 -0.97
CA TYR A 329 22.08 28.50 -1.74
C TYR A 329 21.79 27.02 -1.41
N TYR A 330 21.54 26.72 -0.15
CA TYR A 330 21.30 25.34 0.30
C TYR A 330 19.91 24.80 0.00
N ILE A 331 18.91 25.66 -0.29
CA ILE A 331 17.53 25.24 -0.63
C ILE A 331 17.36 25.02 -2.13
N ILE A 332 18.20 25.66 -2.95
CA ILE A 332 18.04 25.65 -4.40
C ILE A 332 18.08 24.24 -5.01
N PRO A 333 18.91 23.25 -4.58
CA PRO A 333 18.82 21.89 -5.10
C PRO A 333 17.46 21.25 -4.87
N LEU A 334 16.83 21.48 -3.70
CA LEU A 334 15.50 21.01 -3.40
C LEU A 334 14.45 21.70 -4.31
N LEU A 335 14.62 23.00 -4.57
CA LEU A 335 13.79 23.76 -5.52
C LEU A 335 13.93 23.23 -6.95
N ILE A 336 15.16 22.99 -7.43
CA ILE A 336 15.40 22.42 -8.76
C ILE A 336 14.70 21.07 -8.90
N LEU A 337 14.81 20.23 -7.88
CA LEU A 337 14.17 18.92 -7.87
C LEU A 337 12.64 19.05 -7.88
N SER A 338 12.08 19.95 -7.08
CA SER A 338 10.63 20.20 -7.02
C SER A 338 10.09 20.70 -8.36
N VAL A 339 10.76 21.67 -8.97
CA VAL A 339 10.40 22.18 -10.30
C VAL A 339 10.59 21.11 -11.37
N GLY A 340 11.72 20.38 -11.32
CA GLY A 340 12.06 19.33 -12.28
C GLY A 340 11.06 18.18 -12.29
N LEU A 341 10.47 17.85 -11.13
CA LEU A 341 9.48 16.78 -10.99
C LEU A 341 8.04 17.24 -11.21
N THR A 342 7.79 18.56 -11.31
CA THR A 342 6.44 19.11 -11.53
C THR A 342 5.72 18.55 -12.77
N PRO A 343 6.37 18.21 -13.90
CA PRO A 343 5.69 17.58 -15.02
C PRO A 343 5.00 16.26 -14.71
N LEU A 344 5.37 15.56 -13.62
CA LEU A 344 4.69 14.34 -13.15
C LEU A 344 3.25 14.60 -12.66
N LEU A 345 2.90 15.84 -12.32
CA LEU A 345 1.54 16.23 -11.96
C LEU A 345 0.55 15.99 -13.11
N TRP A 346 1.00 16.11 -14.36
CA TRP A 346 0.13 15.98 -15.53
C TRP A 346 -0.41 14.55 -15.74
N PRO A 347 0.40 13.47 -15.79
CA PRO A 347 -0.14 12.12 -15.85
C PRO A 347 -0.79 11.68 -14.54
N GLY A 348 -0.26 12.10 -13.39
CA GLY A 348 -0.79 11.77 -12.07
C GLY A 348 -2.19 12.36 -11.85
N GLY A 349 -2.41 13.65 -12.16
CA GLY A 349 -3.73 14.31 -12.10
C GLY A 349 -4.74 13.63 -13.01
N TYR A 350 -4.34 13.28 -14.25
CA TYR A 350 -5.21 12.55 -15.15
C TYR A 350 -5.64 11.18 -14.58
N VAL A 351 -4.74 10.48 -13.89
CA VAL A 351 -5.06 9.20 -13.22
C VAL A 351 -6.03 9.44 -12.05
N MET A 352 -5.82 10.47 -11.23
CA MET A 352 -6.73 10.83 -10.14
C MET A 352 -8.14 11.15 -10.62
N ASP A 353 -8.27 11.90 -11.72
CA ASP A 353 -9.57 12.19 -12.34
C ASP A 353 -10.27 10.89 -12.79
N GLN A 354 -9.52 9.97 -13.40
CA GLN A 354 -10.07 8.67 -13.79
C GLN A 354 -10.47 7.83 -12.57
N GLU A 355 -9.71 7.85 -11.48
CA GLU A 355 -10.06 7.16 -10.23
C GLU A 355 -11.33 7.74 -9.60
N ALA A 356 -11.49 9.06 -9.63
CA ALA A 356 -12.73 9.71 -9.20
C ALA A 356 -13.95 9.28 -10.07
N ASP A 357 -13.77 9.18 -11.39
CA ASP A 357 -14.80 8.68 -12.28
C ASP A 357 -15.13 7.21 -12.06
N ILE A 358 -14.12 6.35 -11.77
CA ILE A 358 -14.35 4.94 -11.41
C ILE A 358 -15.20 4.85 -10.15
N LYS A 359 -14.86 5.59 -9.11
CA LYS A 359 -15.63 5.61 -7.84
C LYS A 359 -17.08 6.07 -8.07
N ARG A 360 -17.29 7.10 -8.92
CA ARG A 360 -18.64 7.55 -9.29
C ARG A 360 -19.42 6.49 -10.06
N ARG A 361 -18.75 5.74 -10.97
CA ARG A 361 -19.38 4.61 -11.70
C ARG A 361 -19.73 3.48 -10.76
N ASP A 362 -18.86 3.14 -9.81
CA ASP A 362 -19.13 2.15 -8.77
C ASP A 362 -20.39 2.50 -7.99
N GLY A 363 -20.57 3.76 -7.59
CA GLY A 363 -21.78 4.22 -6.91
C GLY A 363 -23.06 4.11 -7.73
N GLN A 364 -23.00 4.16 -9.05
CA GLN A 364 -24.19 4.09 -9.94
C GLN A 364 -24.50 2.66 -10.41
N TYR A 365 -23.54 1.76 -10.36
CA TYR A 365 -23.68 0.38 -10.87
C TYR A 365 -24.81 -0.43 -10.20
N PRO A 366 -25.02 -0.39 -8.88
CA PRO A 366 -26.13 -1.12 -8.24
C PRO A 366 -27.51 -0.71 -8.75
N ALA A 367 -27.74 0.61 -8.91
CA ALA A 367 -29.01 1.14 -9.44
C ALA A 367 -29.23 0.68 -10.87
N PHE A 368 -28.19 0.71 -11.70
CA PHE A 368 -28.25 0.21 -13.08
C PHE A 368 -28.60 -1.27 -13.14
N ILE A 369 -27.90 -2.15 -12.41
CA ILE A 369 -28.13 -3.60 -12.44
C ILE A 369 -29.51 -3.96 -11.88
N ARG A 370 -29.96 -3.29 -10.80
CA ARG A 370 -31.30 -3.51 -10.22
C ARG A 370 -32.41 -3.13 -11.20
N SER A 371 -32.26 -1.98 -11.88
CA SER A 371 -33.21 -1.51 -12.90
C SER A 371 -33.21 -2.43 -14.12
N LEU A 372 -32.06 -2.93 -14.52
CA LEU A 372 -31.92 -3.87 -15.63
C LEU A 372 -32.62 -5.19 -15.32
N GLY A 373 -32.37 -5.77 -14.15
CA GLY A 373 -33.00 -7.03 -13.73
C GLY A 373 -34.52 -6.93 -13.59
N GLY A 374 -35.02 -5.78 -13.10
CA GLY A 374 -36.46 -5.53 -13.03
C GLY A 374 -37.13 -5.35 -14.40
N SER A 375 -36.36 -4.97 -15.42
CA SER A 375 -36.85 -4.72 -16.79
C SER A 375 -36.72 -5.92 -17.72
N VAL A 376 -35.89 -6.90 -17.39
CA VAL A 376 -35.75 -8.15 -18.16
C VAL A 376 -36.90 -9.09 -17.76
N GLY A 377 -37.84 -9.32 -18.69
CA GLY A 377 -38.94 -10.24 -18.46
C GLY A 377 -38.49 -11.68 -18.33
N SER A 378 -39.19 -12.48 -17.53
CA SER A 378 -38.88 -13.90 -17.29
C SER A 378 -38.90 -14.77 -18.57
N ARG A 379 -39.57 -14.33 -19.63
CA ARG A 379 -39.68 -15.05 -20.91
C ARG A 379 -38.67 -14.65 -21.96
N SER A 380 -38.08 -13.47 -21.87
CA SER A 380 -37.08 -12.98 -22.87
C SER A 380 -35.77 -12.65 -22.18
N LYS A 381 -34.76 -13.49 -22.39
CA LYS A 381 -33.39 -13.29 -21.86
C LYS A 381 -32.60 -12.23 -22.67
N SER A 382 -33.27 -11.42 -23.50
CA SER A 382 -32.63 -10.37 -24.30
C SER A 382 -32.47 -9.07 -23.51
N PHE A 383 -31.25 -8.63 -23.33
CA PHE A 383 -30.91 -7.35 -22.69
C PHE A 383 -31.16 -6.12 -23.57
N THR A 384 -31.34 -6.30 -24.88
CA THR A 384 -31.38 -5.17 -25.86
C THR A 384 -32.56 -4.24 -25.61
N LEU A 385 -33.77 -4.78 -25.36
CA LEU A 385 -34.97 -3.97 -25.17
C LEU A 385 -34.96 -3.24 -23.81
N PRO A 386 -34.61 -3.88 -22.67
CA PRO A 386 -34.42 -3.20 -21.40
C PRO A 386 -33.37 -2.11 -21.46
N LEU A 387 -32.21 -2.35 -22.07
CA LEU A 387 -31.15 -1.36 -22.21
C LEU A 387 -31.57 -0.18 -23.06
N LYS A 388 -32.40 -0.38 -24.11
CA LYS A 388 -32.96 0.71 -24.90
C LYS A 388 -33.79 1.70 -24.06
N LYS A 389 -34.50 1.22 -23.04
CA LYS A 389 -35.24 2.07 -22.10
C LYS A 389 -34.30 2.71 -21.06
N LEU A 390 -33.39 1.93 -20.49
CA LEU A 390 -32.51 2.40 -19.43
C LEU A 390 -31.51 3.46 -19.87
N ARG A 391 -31.05 3.45 -21.13
CA ARG A 391 -30.17 4.50 -21.66
C ARG A 391 -30.78 5.91 -21.64
N MET A 392 -32.10 6.02 -21.48
CA MET A 392 -32.81 7.31 -21.32
C MET A 392 -32.66 7.89 -19.90
N HIS A 393 -32.32 7.05 -18.92
CA HIS A 393 -32.08 7.49 -17.57
C HIS A 393 -30.65 8.01 -17.40
N ASP A 394 -30.48 8.93 -16.46
CA ASP A 394 -29.18 9.46 -16.12
C ASP A 394 -28.47 8.59 -15.06
N PHE A 395 -27.45 7.84 -15.48
CA PHE A 395 -26.56 7.08 -14.63
C PHE A 395 -25.19 7.75 -14.47
N GLY A 396 -25.14 9.08 -14.59
CA GLY A 396 -23.90 9.85 -14.46
C GLY A 396 -22.77 9.33 -15.37
N PRO A 397 -21.54 9.14 -14.87
CA PRO A 397 -20.41 8.69 -15.69
C PRO A 397 -20.59 7.29 -16.31
N LEU A 398 -21.52 6.46 -15.80
CA LEU A 398 -21.79 5.11 -16.31
C LEU A 398 -22.63 5.13 -17.59
N LYS A 399 -23.36 6.25 -17.88
CA LYS A 399 -24.28 6.40 -19.03
C LYS A 399 -23.61 6.06 -20.35
N LYS A 400 -22.41 6.58 -20.59
CA LYS A 400 -21.65 6.28 -21.81
C LYS A 400 -21.38 4.79 -21.99
N ASN A 401 -20.99 4.11 -20.91
CA ASN A 401 -20.72 2.67 -20.94
C ASN A 401 -22.00 1.85 -21.23
N ILE A 402 -23.15 2.29 -20.70
CA ILE A 402 -24.47 1.68 -20.97
C ILE A 402 -24.86 1.90 -22.44
N ASP A 403 -24.67 3.08 -23.00
CA ASP A 403 -24.93 3.36 -24.40
C ASP A 403 -24.08 2.49 -25.32
N ASP A 404 -22.80 2.34 -25.03
CA ASP A 404 -21.89 1.54 -25.83
C ASP A 404 -22.18 0.03 -25.70
N LEU A 405 -22.61 -0.44 -24.51
CA LEU A 405 -23.12 -1.80 -24.31
C LEU A 405 -24.37 -2.06 -25.18
N TYR A 406 -25.35 -1.12 -25.16
CA TYR A 406 -26.54 -1.22 -25.99
C TYR A 406 -26.20 -1.29 -27.49
N LYS A 407 -25.31 -0.42 -27.99
CA LYS A 407 -24.88 -0.45 -29.40
C LYS A 407 -24.29 -1.79 -29.79
N ARG A 408 -23.41 -2.37 -28.94
CA ARG A 408 -22.79 -3.67 -29.20
C ARG A 408 -23.80 -4.81 -29.27
N LEU A 409 -24.76 -4.83 -28.34
CA LEU A 409 -25.82 -5.84 -28.34
C LEU A 409 -26.79 -5.66 -29.51
N SER A 410 -27.07 -4.42 -29.94
CA SER A 410 -27.94 -4.13 -31.08
C SER A 410 -27.33 -4.56 -32.42
N VAL A 411 -26.01 -4.55 -32.56
CA VAL A 411 -25.29 -5.12 -33.71
C VAL A 411 -24.96 -6.61 -33.56
N ARG A 412 -25.61 -7.29 -32.60
CA ARG A 412 -25.51 -8.74 -32.35
C ARG A 412 -24.12 -9.27 -32.00
N ILE A 413 -23.29 -8.45 -31.33
CA ILE A 413 -22.07 -8.95 -30.68
C ILE A 413 -22.50 -9.95 -29.60
N LYS A 414 -21.74 -11.06 -29.45
CA LYS A 414 -21.98 -12.06 -28.39
C LYS A 414 -22.12 -11.37 -27.03
N THR A 415 -23.16 -11.74 -26.27
CA THR A 415 -23.52 -11.12 -25.00
C THR A 415 -22.32 -11.06 -24.04
N GLU A 416 -21.63 -12.18 -23.86
CA GLU A 416 -20.47 -12.25 -22.96
C GLU A 416 -19.39 -11.23 -23.36
N ARG A 417 -19.07 -11.15 -24.67
CA ARG A 417 -18.08 -10.20 -25.18
C ARG A 417 -18.51 -8.75 -25.00
N ALA A 418 -19.79 -8.44 -25.24
CA ALA A 418 -20.31 -7.08 -25.07
C ALA A 418 -20.19 -6.61 -23.63
N TRP A 419 -20.51 -7.48 -22.67
CA TRP A 419 -20.39 -7.23 -21.26
C TRP A 419 -18.92 -7.19 -20.77
N GLU A 420 -18.04 -7.99 -21.35
CA GLU A 420 -16.60 -7.94 -21.08
C GLU A 420 -16.01 -6.57 -21.50
N TYR A 421 -16.41 -6.04 -22.67
CA TYR A 421 -16.05 -4.68 -23.07
C TYR A 421 -16.62 -3.63 -22.11
N PHE A 422 -17.88 -3.77 -21.70
CA PHE A 422 -18.50 -2.88 -20.72
C PHE A 422 -17.68 -2.85 -19.42
N ALA A 423 -17.36 -4.01 -18.85
CA ALA A 423 -16.54 -4.11 -17.65
C ALA A 423 -15.15 -3.47 -17.83
N ALA A 424 -14.47 -3.75 -18.94
CA ALA A 424 -13.16 -3.18 -19.23
C ALA A 424 -13.19 -1.66 -19.35
N GLU A 425 -14.22 -1.10 -19.98
CA GLU A 425 -14.37 0.35 -20.20
C GLU A 425 -14.77 1.12 -18.95
N THR A 426 -15.45 0.48 -17.99
CA THR A 426 -15.68 1.10 -16.68
C THR A 426 -14.41 1.24 -15.88
N GLN A 427 -13.38 0.43 -16.16
CA GLN A 427 -12.07 0.39 -15.50
C GLN A 427 -12.11 -0.04 -14.04
N SER A 428 -13.30 -0.29 -13.47
CA SER A 428 -13.50 -0.72 -12.10
C SER A 428 -13.23 -2.23 -11.96
N GLU A 429 -12.41 -2.60 -10.96
CA GLU A 429 -12.23 -4.01 -10.59
C GLU A 429 -13.52 -4.58 -10.02
N LEU A 430 -14.23 -3.82 -9.19
CA LEU A 430 -15.46 -4.25 -8.55
C LEU A 430 -16.56 -4.51 -9.60
N ILE A 431 -16.81 -3.56 -10.49
CA ILE A 431 -17.77 -3.75 -11.59
C ILE A 431 -17.38 -4.95 -12.44
N SER A 432 -16.10 -5.15 -12.73
CA SER A 432 -15.65 -6.28 -13.55
C SER A 432 -16.03 -7.62 -12.93
N LYS A 433 -15.74 -7.82 -11.64
CA LYS A 433 -16.05 -9.06 -10.90
C LYS A 433 -17.57 -9.31 -10.82
N PHE A 434 -18.33 -8.30 -10.42
CA PHE A 434 -19.78 -8.41 -10.29
C PHE A 434 -20.51 -8.56 -11.62
N ASN A 435 -20.01 -7.89 -12.66
CA ASN A 435 -20.54 -8.01 -14.01
C ASN A 435 -20.41 -9.43 -14.57
N GLU A 436 -19.28 -10.10 -14.32
CA GLU A 436 -19.06 -11.49 -14.71
C GLU A 436 -20.10 -12.41 -14.04
N MET A 437 -20.31 -12.25 -12.71
CA MET A 437 -21.31 -13.00 -11.96
C MET A 437 -22.73 -12.77 -12.51
N TYR A 438 -23.05 -11.51 -12.85
CA TYR A 438 -24.35 -11.15 -13.42
C TYR A 438 -24.62 -11.83 -14.75
N VAL A 439 -23.63 -11.77 -15.66
CA VAL A 439 -23.76 -12.38 -17.00
C VAL A 439 -23.87 -13.90 -16.91
N GLU A 440 -23.09 -14.53 -16.04
CA GLU A 440 -23.11 -15.96 -15.83
C GLU A 440 -24.47 -16.45 -15.27
N GLY A 441 -24.93 -15.83 -14.19
CA GLY A 441 -26.21 -16.19 -13.58
C GLY A 441 -27.41 -15.91 -14.47
N SER A 442 -27.38 -14.83 -15.24
CA SER A 442 -28.49 -14.42 -16.12
C SER A 442 -28.72 -15.36 -17.32
N LYS A 443 -27.82 -16.31 -17.58
CA LYS A 443 -28.00 -17.29 -18.68
C LYS A 443 -29.12 -18.28 -18.40
N THR A 444 -29.23 -18.71 -17.17
CA THR A 444 -30.16 -19.78 -16.74
C THR A 444 -31.16 -19.33 -15.69
N GLY A 445 -30.80 -18.35 -14.86
CA GLY A 445 -31.54 -17.99 -13.65
C GLY A 445 -32.54 -16.85 -13.78
N ASP A 446 -33.21 -16.57 -12.64
CA ASP A 446 -34.10 -15.41 -12.50
C ASP A 446 -33.30 -14.12 -12.39
N THR A 447 -33.26 -13.38 -13.48
CA THR A 447 -32.50 -12.13 -13.59
C THR A 447 -32.86 -11.10 -12.52
N LYS A 448 -34.11 -11.08 -12.06
CA LYS A 448 -34.56 -10.15 -10.99
C LYS A 448 -33.95 -10.50 -9.65
N LYS A 449 -33.96 -11.78 -9.26
CA LYS A 449 -33.30 -12.25 -8.02
C LYS A 449 -31.80 -12.04 -8.07
N ILE A 450 -31.16 -12.41 -9.19
CA ILE A 450 -29.72 -12.23 -9.40
C ILE A 450 -29.33 -10.77 -9.29
N SER A 451 -30.08 -9.86 -9.93
CA SER A 451 -29.82 -8.41 -9.86
C SER A 451 -29.92 -7.87 -8.44
N LYS A 452 -30.85 -8.39 -7.64
CA LYS A 452 -31.00 -8.02 -6.23
C LYS A 452 -29.76 -8.45 -5.44
N ILE A 453 -29.36 -9.72 -5.54
CA ILE A 453 -28.19 -10.28 -4.85
C ILE A 453 -26.93 -9.45 -5.18
N ILE A 454 -26.69 -9.21 -6.46
CA ILE A 454 -25.52 -8.46 -6.94
C ILE A 454 -25.56 -7.02 -6.45
N SER A 455 -26.71 -6.34 -6.57
CA SER A 455 -26.85 -4.95 -6.15
C SER A 455 -26.65 -4.79 -4.64
N ASP A 456 -27.25 -5.66 -3.82
CA ASP A 456 -27.17 -5.56 -2.36
C ASP A 456 -25.74 -5.80 -1.86
N ASN A 457 -25.05 -6.83 -2.36
CA ASN A 457 -23.68 -7.14 -1.98
C ASN A 457 -22.70 -6.08 -2.52
N PHE A 458 -22.93 -5.55 -3.73
CA PHE A 458 -22.13 -4.48 -4.29
C PHE A 458 -22.20 -3.21 -3.42
N ILE A 459 -23.41 -2.81 -2.97
CA ILE A 459 -23.59 -1.65 -2.10
C ILE A 459 -22.79 -1.82 -0.79
N ARG A 460 -22.87 -3.00 -0.17
CA ARG A 460 -22.14 -3.28 1.08
C ARG A 460 -20.63 -3.16 0.88
N ILE A 461 -20.08 -3.79 -0.16
CA ILE A 461 -18.64 -3.74 -0.44
C ILE A 461 -18.20 -2.33 -0.82
N ASN A 462 -18.99 -1.59 -1.60
CA ASN A 462 -18.67 -0.22 -1.96
C ASN A 462 -18.65 0.70 -0.73
N GLY A 463 -19.59 0.52 0.22
CA GLY A 463 -19.60 1.25 1.49
C GLY A 463 -18.32 1.02 2.32
N MET A 464 -17.87 -0.23 2.44
CA MET A 464 -16.60 -0.56 3.10
C MET A 464 -15.39 0.10 2.38
N ARG A 465 -15.39 0.13 1.03
CA ARG A 465 -14.33 0.80 0.26
C ARG A 465 -14.32 2.31 0.47
N GLU A 466 -15.48 2.94 0.70
CA GLU A 466 -15.55 4.38 1.01
C GLU A 466 -14.85 4.70 2.33
N GLN A 467 -15.03 3.89 3.39
CA GLN A 467 -14.26 4.02 4.64
C GLN A 467 -12.74 3.95 4.41
N LYS A 468 -12.31 3.02 3.56
CA LYS A 468 -10.90 2.89 3.16
C LYS A 468 -10.37 4.14 2.45
N TYR A 469 -11.15 4.74 1.57
CA TYR A 469 -10.77 5.98 0.88
C TYR A 469 -10.71 7.17 1.83
N GLU A 470 -11.63 7.25 2.78
CA GLU A 470 -11.63 8.26 3.82
C GLU A 470 -10.39 8.15 4.71
N SER A 471 -10.06 6.94 5.18
CA SER A 471 -8.85 6.67 5.95
C SER A 471 -7.59 7.04 5.17
N GLY A 472 -7.53 6.75 3.87
CA GLY A 472 -6.43 7.16 3.00
C GLY A 472 -6.32 8.67 2.82
N SER A 473 -7.45 9.39 2.73
CA SER A 473 -7.49 10.85 2.67
C SER A 473 -6.98 11.48 3.98
N ASN A 474 -7.40 10.94 5.13
CA ASN A 474 -6.94 11.41 6.44
C ASN A 474 -5.42 11.20 6.60
N PHE A 475 -4.91 10.04 6.18
CA PHE A 475 -3.46 9.78 6.18
C PHE A 475 -2.71 10.75 5.26
N LEU A 476 -3.27 11.11 4.12
CA LEU A 476 -2.67 12.05 3.20
C LEU A 476 -2.40 13.41 3.86
N TRP A 477 -3.39 13.98 4.55
CA TRP A 477 -3.22 15.26 5.26
C TRP A 477 -2.18 15.17 6.38
N MET A 478 -2.13 14.05 7.11
CA MET A 478 -1.09 13.77 8.08
C MET A 478 0.30 13.74 7.44
N ALA A 479 0.45 13.06 6.29
CA ALA A 479 1.72 12.96 5.58
C ALA A 479 2.22 14.34 5.11
N TYR A 480 1.33 15.21 4.63
CA TYR A 480 1.69 16.59 4.30
C TYR A 480 2.15 17.36 5.54
N GLY A 481 1.44 17.24 6.67
CA GLY A 481 1.82 17.86 7.92
C GLY A 481 3.20 17.42 8.41
N VAL A 482 3.48 16.12 8.34
CA VAL A 482 4.78 15.55 8.71
C VAL A 482 5.89 16.07 7.79
N ALA A 483 5.67 16.07 6.46
CA ALA A 483 6.65 16.55 5.49
C ALA A 483 7.01 18.03 5.70
N ILE A 484 6.02 18.88 5.98
CA ILE A 484 6.21 20.30 6.31
C ILE A 484 7.01 20.46 7.60
N THR A 485 6.60 19.74 8.67
CA THR A 485 7.25 19.82 9.99
C THR A 485 8.68 19.30 9.92
N MET A 486 8.91 18.20 9.21
CA MET A 486 10.24 17.63 9.00
C MET A 486 11.16 18.63 8.30
N SER A 487 10.70 19.22 7.20
CA SER A 487 11.45 20.24 6.48
C SER A 487 11.75 21.44 7.35
N PHE A 488 10.73 21.93 8.09
CA PHE A 488 10.88 23.04 9.04
C PHE A 488 11.98 22.75 10.07
N LEU A 489 11.90 21.63 10.78
CA LEU A 489 12.82 21.31 11.87
C LEU A 489 14.26 21.09 11.38
N LEU A 490 14.43 20.39 10.26
CA LEU A 490 15.76 20.14 9.69
C LEU A 490 16.44 21.42 9.24
N PHE A 491 15.76 22.24 8.46
CA PHE A 491 16.36 23.46 7.94
C PHE A 491 16.56 24.52 9.02
N PHE A 492 15.64 24.60 9.98
CA PHE A 492 15.80 25.50 11.14
C PHE A 492 16.99 25.09 12.02
N GLY A 493 17.12 23.78 12.31
CA GLY A 493 18.27 23.28 13.06
C GLY A 493 19.60 23.54 12.37
N LEU A 494 19.69 23.25 11.06
CA LEU A 494 20.89 23.50 10.27
C LEU A 494 21.25 25.00 10.21
N TYR A 495 20.24 25.86 10.07
CA TYR A 495 20.46 27.32 10.10
C TYR A 495 21.04 27.78 11.43
N ILE A 496 20.47 27.33 12.55
CA ILE A 496 20.99 27.68 13.88
C ILE A 496 22.46 27.23 14.03
N VAL A 497 22.76 26.00 13.61
CA VAL A 497 24.13 25.47 13.66
C VAL A 497 25.08 26.34 12.84
N GLU A 498 24.68 26.74 11.64
CA GLU A 498 25.48 27.62 10.79
C GLU A 498 25.72 29.00 11.44
N GLN A 499 24.68 29.61 12.02
CA GLN A 499 24.84 30.90 12.72
C GLN A 499 25.76 30.80 13.93
N PHE A 500 25.64 29.76 14.72
CA PHE A 500 26.56 29.52 15.83
C PHE A 500 28.01 29.34 15.34
N MET A 501 28.23 28.60 14.26
CA MET A 501 29.58 28.44 13.68
C MET A 501 30.16 29.77 13.21
N ILE A 502 29.36 30.64 12.60
CA ILE A 502 29.78 31.98 12.18
C ILE A 502 30.15 32.83 13.42
N LEU A 503 29.28 32.87 14.43
CA LEU A 503 29.51 33.62 15.66
C LEU A 503 30.83 33.23 16.37
N PHE A 504 31.09 31.94 16.46
CA PHE A 504 32.29 31.43 17.09
C PHE A 504 33.57 31.65 16.26
N LYS A 505 33.46 31.65 14.93
CA LYS A 505 34.59 31.98 14.04
C LYS A 505 35.07 33.43 14.27
N ASP A 506 34.14 34.35 14.48
CA ASP A 506 34.42 35.76 14.69
C ASP A 506 34.98 36.08 16.10
N MET A 507 34.70 35.21 17.07
CA MET A 507 35.16 35.39 18.47
C MET A 507 36.66 35.10 18.64
N SER A 508 37.40 34.66 17.64
CA SER A 508 38.87 34.42 17.61
C SER A 508 39.45 33.89 18.94
N ILE A 509 38.78 32.91 19.58
CA ILE A 509 39.22 32.32 20.84
C ILE A 509 40.52 31.57 20.67
N PRO A 510 41.61 31.90 21.40
CA PRO A 510 42.87 31.18 21.27
C PRO A 510 42.69 29.70 21.61
N THR A 511 43.12 28.83 20.70
CA THR A 511 43.03 27.36 20.84
C THR A 511 43.65 26.83 22.14
N GLU A 512 44.65 27.54 22.67
CA GLU A 512 45.36 27.20 23.91
C GLU A 512 44.48 27.45 25.17
N ALA A 513 43.63 28.48 25.18
CA ALA A 513 42.74 28.80 26.28
C ALA A 513 41.58 27.79 26.37
N VAL A 514 41.15 27.24 25.24
CA VAL A 514 40.11 26.23 25.13
C VAL A 514 40.55 24.88 25.70
N GLN A 515 41.79 24.50 25.45
CA GLN A 515 42.38 23.24 25.97
C GLN A 515 42.58 23.26 27.49
N GLN A 516 42.87 24.43 28.08
CA GLN A 516 43.13 24.57 29.49
C GLN A 516 41.86 24.66 30.36
N THR A 517 40.73 25.08 29.80
CA THR A 517 39.47 25.25 30.57
C THR A 517 38.58 24.02 30.62
N GLY A 518 38.96 22.91 29.98
CA GLY A 518 38.12 21.71 29.92
C GLY A 518 36.77 21.94 29.22
N LEU A 519 36.55 23.13 28.68
CA LEU A 519 35.43 23.44 27.81
C LEU A 519 35.76 22.80 26.44
N PHE A 520 35.29 21.60 26.22
CA PHE A 520 35.47 20.81 25.00
C PHE A 520 34.74 21.42 23.79
N PHE A 521 34.80 22.74 23.66
CA PHE A 521 34.22 23.44 22.54
C PHE A 521 35.25 23.54 21.42
N PHE A 522 35.03 22.70 20.35
CA PHE A 522 35.37 23.10 19.00
C PHE A 522 36.65 22.58 18.34
N SER A 523 36.50 21.50 17.66
CA SER A 523 37.19 21.25 16.38
C SER A 523 36.40 21.93 15.25
N PHE A 524 36.36 23.28 15.27
CA PHE A 524 35.60 24.10 14.31
C PHE A 524 35.89 23.84 12.86
N LYS A 525 37.12 23.56 12.52
CA LYS A 525 37.60 23.42 11.14
C LYS A 525 37.03 22.16 10.47
N GLU A 526 36.95 21.08 11.22
CA GLU A 526 36.37 19.81 10.72
C GLU A 526 34.85 19.88 10.66
N SER A 527 34.19 20.56 11.62
CA SER A 527 32.75 20.76 11.63
C SER A 527 32.28 21.65 10.47
N MET A 528 33.03 22.69 10.07
CA MET A 528 32.70 23.49 8.89
C MET A 528 32.79 22.69 7.58
N ALA A 529 33.75 21.78 7.46
CA ALA A 529 33.87 20.92 6.30
C ALA A 529 32.69 19.93 6.15
N SER A 530 31.96 19.62 7.22
CA SER A 530 30.83 18.70 7.22
C SER A 530 29.49 19.37 6.86
N LEU A 531 29.35 20.68 6.91
CA LEU A 531 28.09 21.40 6.61
C LEU A 531 27.47 21.03 5.25
N PRO A 532 28.20 21.01 4.12
CA PRO A 532 27.64 20.61 2.83
C PRO A 532 27.06 19.19 2.85
N VAL A 533 27.69 18.27 3.58
CA VAL A 533 27.23 16.90 3.73
C VAL A 533 25.91 16.86 4.51
N LEU A 534 25.77 17.69 5.55
CA LEU A 534 24.55 17.78 6.34
C LEU A 534 23.37 18.28 5.50
N TRP A 535 23.57 19.34 4.72
CA TRP A 535 22.56 19.88 3.83
C TRP A 535 22.14 18.86 2.76
N THR A 536 23.09 18.20 2.11
CA THR A 536 22.81 17.20 1.08
C THR A 536 22.08 15.99 1.64
N THR A 537 22.49 15.50 2.81
CA THR A 537 21.83 14.38 3.47
C THR A 537 20.38 14.74 3.85
N SER A 538 20.14 15.95 4.36
CA SER A 538 18.79 16.41 4.69
C SER A 538 17.86 16.45 3.48
N TRP A 539 18.32 16.91 2.31
CA TRP A 539 17.50 16.85 1.08
C TRP A 539 17.15 15.43 0.67
N VAL A 540 18.14 14.53 0.71
CA VAL A 540 17.93 13.12 0.35
C VAL A 540 16.89 12.50 1.26
N ILE A 541 16.98 12.73 2.56
CA ILE A 541 16.02 12.20 3.53
C ILE A 541 14.61 12.74 3.25
N ILE A 542 14.44 14.05 3.05
CA ILE A 542 13.14 14.66 2.75
C ILE A 542 12.54 14.07 1.47
N VAL A 543 13.32 13.96 0.40
CA VAL A 543 12.86 13.44 -0.88
C VAL A 543 12.41 11.99 -0.76
N ILE A 544 13.20 11.15 -0.09
CA ILE A 544 12.87 9.74 0.11
C ILE A 544 11.64 9.60 1.00
N HIS A 545 11.57 10.34 2.11
CA HIS A 545 10.39 10.34 2.99
C HIS A 545 9.11 10.76 2.27
N CYS A 546 9.14 11.84 1.47
CA CYS A 546 7.99 12.25 0.66
C CYS A 546 7.57 11.17 -0.35
N ALA A 547 8.54 10.49 -0.98
CA ALA A 547 8.26 9.41 -1.93
C ALA A 547 7.61 8.20 -1.22
N LEU A 548 8.16 7.78 -0.09
CA LEU A 548 7.65 6.65 0.69
C LEU A 548 6.27 6.98 1.30
N SER A 549 6.06 8.18 1.82
CA SER A 549 4.75 8.65 2.33
C SER A 549 3.69 8.66 1.23
N ALA A 550 4.03 9.08 0.01
CA ALA A 550 3.11 9.01 -1.13
C ALA A 550 2.75 7.55 -1.50
N LEU A 551 3.69 6.60 -1.35
CA LEU A 551 3.43 5.18 -1.53
C LEU A 551 2.54 4.60 -0.42
N MET A 552 2.70 5.05 0.83
CA MET A 552 1.80 4.67 1.95
C MET A 552 0.35 5.04 1.65
N VAL A 553 0.08 6.27 1.17
CA VAL A 553 -1.26 6.71 0.75
C VAL A 553 -1.85 5.76 -0.30
N LYS A 554 -1.05 5.41 -1.31
CA LYS A 554 -1.47 4.46 -2.36
C LYS A 554 -1.75 3.07 -1.79
N SER A 555 -0.95 2.58 -0.84
CA SER A 555 -1.15 1.27 -0.21
C SER A 555 -2.47 1.23 0.58
N ILE A 556 -2.84 2.31 1.25
CA ILE A 556 -4.13 2.43 1.95
C ILE A 556 -5.28 2.51 0.94
N THR A 557 -5.22 3.36 -0.07
CA THR A 557 -6.35 3.61 -0.99
C THR A 557 -6.54 2.54 -2.04
N GLY A 558 -5.53 1.74 -2.35
CA GLY A 558 -5.53 0.78 -3.47
C GLY A 558 -5.51 1.44 -4.85
N GLY A 559 -5.13 2.72 -4.94
CA GLY A 559 -5.04 3.49 -6.18
C GLY A 559 -3.90 3.06 -7.11
N HIS A 560 -3.84 3.67 -8.28
CA HIS A 560 -2.79 3.42 -9.26
C HIS A 560 -1.45 4.02 -8.79
N ARG A 561 -0.33 3.36 -9.09
CA ARG A 561 1.01 3.86 -8.69
C ARG A 561 1.32 5.28 -9.18
N MET A 562 0.73 5.71 -10.29
CA MET A 562 0.94 7.05 -10.83
C MET A 562 0.11 8.14 -10.12
N SER A 563 -0.96 7.80 -9.41
CA SER A 563 -1.68 8.78 -8.58
C SER A 563 -0.81 9.23 -7.39
N SER A 564 0.05 8.36 -6.86
CA SER A 564 0.98 8.72 -5.80
C SER A 564 2.02 9.77 -6.23
N ALA A 565 2.32 9.89 -7.53
CA ALA A 565 3.24 10.92 -8.02
C ALA A 565 2.74 12.35 -7.78
N VAL A 566 1.42 12.56 -7.78
CA VAL A 566 0.83 13.88 -7.44
C VAL A 566 1.11 14.24 -6.00
N HIS A 567 0.89 13.28 -5.09
CA HIS A 567 1.11 13.49 -3.67
C HIS A 567 2.60 13.64 -3.34
N PHE A 568 3.46 12.88 -4.00
CA PHE A 568 4.91 13.01 -3.87
C PHE A 568 5.38 14.42 -4.27
N VAL A 569 5.01 14.89 -5.46
CA VAL A 569 5.40 16.23 -5.93
C VAL A 569 4.78 17.31 -5.06
N GLY A 570 3.52 17.14 -4.62
CA GLY A 570 2.85 18.07 -3.72
C GLY A 570 3.55 18.18 -2.35
N MET A 571 3.92 17.06 -1.71
CA MET A 571 4.66 17.04 -0.45
C MET A 571 6.07 17.64 -0.61
N LEU A 572 6.72 17.35 -1.74
CA LEU A 572 8.04 17.93 -2.04
C LEU A 572 7.98 19.45 -2.18
N TRP A 573 6.96 19.99 -2.87
CA TRP A 573 6.72 21.43 -2.94
C TRP A 573 6.41 22.04 -1.57
N ALA A 574 5.56 21.38 -0.77
CA ALA A 574 5.23 21.84 0.58
C ALA A 574 6.48 21.88 1.48
N SER A 575 7.34 20.86 1.37
CA SER A 575 8.63 20.82 2.09
C SER A 575 9.59 21.90 1.61
N THR A 576 9.65 22.16 0.29
CA THR A 576 10.50 23.21 -0.29
C THR A 576 10.06 24.61 0.15
N ILE A 577 8.75 24.86 0.13
CA ILE A 577 8.17 26.13 0.60
C ILE A 577 8.42 26.29 2.10
N SER A 578 8.24 25.25 2.92
CA SER A 578 8.53 25.25 4.34
C SER A 578 10.01 25.59 4.62
N ALA A 579 10.94 24.94 3.92
CA ALA A 579 12.37 25.24 4.01
C ALA A 579 12.67 26.71 3.69
N PHE A 580 12.08 27.22 2.61
CA PHE A 580 12.27 28.61 2.19
C PHE A 580 11.73 29.61 3.24
N VAL A 581 10.52 29.37 3.74
CA VAL A 581 9.92 30.22 4.80
C VAL A 581 10.77 30.22 6.06
N VAL A 582 11.26 29.06 6.48
CA VAL A 582 12.09 28.93 7.68
C VAL A 582 13.39 29.71 7.54
N MET A 583 14.11 29.51 6.45
CA MET A 583 15.38 30.17 6.22
C MET A 583 15.22 31.69 6.12
N TYR A 584 14.12 32.14 5.56
CA TYR A 584 13.79 33.57 5.46
C TYR A 584 13.39 34.16 6.82
N ALA A 585 12.50 33.47 7.56
CA ALA A 585 12.04 33.91 8.88
C ALA A 585 13.18 33.90 9.92
N ALA A 586 14.07 32.91 9.87
CA ALA A 586 15.19 32.78 10.78
C ALA A 586 16.19 33.96 10.68
N GLN A 587 16.33 34.58 9.50
CA GLN A 587 17.15 35.78 9.32
C GLN A 587 16.66 36.97 10.16
N PHE A 588 15.34 37.08 10.38
CA PHE A 588 14.77 38.15 11.22
C PHE A 588 14.85 37.88 12.73
N LEU A 589 15.10 36.62 13.12
CA LEU A 589 15.18 36.22 14.53
C LEU A 589 16.61 36.38 15.11
N VAL A 590 17.62 36.43 14.26
CA VAL A 590 19.05 36.48 14.64
C VAL A 590 19.62 37.90 14.54
N VAL A 591 18.90 38.85 13.97
CA VAL A 591 19.21 40.28 13.97
C VAL A 591 18.60 40.94 15.23
#